data_e5d870a333742e7473b94f199802dede
#
_entry.id   e5d870a333742e7473b94f199802dede
#
_cell.length_a   1.000
_cell.length_b   1.000
_cell.length_c   1.000
_cell.angle_alpha   90.00
_cell.angle_beta   90.00
_cell.angle_gamma   90.00
#
_symmetry.space_group_name_H-M   'P 1'
#
loop_
_entity.id
_entity.type
_entity.pdbx_description
1 polymer ?
#
loop_
_entity_poly.entity_id
_entity_poly.type
_entity_poly.pdbx_seq_one_letter_code
_entity_poly.pdbx_strand_id
1 'polypeptide(L)'
;MRRYSRKQGRKFYYQNISGITCKEPSVWWGPGYIQFIIPGEQAKQIKWMDKGWKKTVKNDPNSLLLSVIGKDYKKRYKEFMDFLNKKISEKPESTTEIVNDLNQLKTLKELLDCGAINKQEFEEKKRKILNRI
;
A
#
# COMPACT_ATOMS: atom_id res chain seq x y z
N MET A 1 -39.46 8.32 -8.67
CA MET A 1 -38.72 7.68 -7.56
C MET A 1 -37.28 7.49 -8.00
N ARG A 2 -36.32 8.26 -7.49
CA ARG A 2 -34.88 8.08 -7.80
C ARG A 2 -34.37 6.87 -7.04
N ARG A 3 -34.07 5.79 -7.72
CA ARG A 3 -33.39 4.64 -7.13
C ARG A 3 -31.95 5.08 -6.78
N TYR A 4 -31.68 5.30 -5.51
CA TYR A 4 -30.32 5.39 -5.02
C TYR A 4 -29.66 4.01 -5.19
N SER A 5 -28.90 3.86 -6.28
CA SER A 5 -28.00 2.73 -6.43
C SER A 5 -26.99 2.81 -5.29
N ARG A 6 -27.08 1.94 -4.30
CA ARG A 6 -26.02 1.76 -3.31
C ARG A 6 -24.79 1.28 -4.07
N LYS A 7 -23.84 2.20 -4.30
CA LYS A 7 -22.52 1.80 -4.79
C LYS A 7 -21.94 0.85 -3.74
N GLN A 8 -21.61 -0.35 -4.15
CA GLN A 8 -20.87 -1.27 -3.29
C GLN A 8 -19.54 -0.61 -2.94
N GLY A 9 -19.35 -0.30 -1.64
CA GLY A 9 -18.08 0.23 -1.16
C GLY A 9 -17.02 -0.86 -1.18
N ARG A 10 -15.85 -0.56 -1.71
CA ARG A 10 -14.70 -1.46 -1.60
C ARG A 10 -14.05 -1.27 -0.24
N LYS A 11 -13.72 -2.37 0.44
CA LYS A 11 -12.95 -2.36 1.69
C LYS A 11 -11.48 -2.53 1.35
N PHE A 12 -10.63 -1.69 1.93
CA PHE A 12 -9.19 -1.79 1.84
C PHE A 12 -8.61 -2.21 3.18
N TYR A 13 -7.70 -3.17 3.13
CA TYR A 13 -6.88 -3.51 4.28
C TYR A 13 -5.56 -2.74 4.18
N TYR A 14 -5.21 -1.96 5.19
CA TYR A 14 -3.98 -1.13 5.19
C TYR A 14 -2.72 -1.94 4.92
N GLN A 15 -2.70 -3.20 5.34
CA GLN A 15 -1.60 -4.14 5.11
C GLN A 15 -1.33 -4.40 3.62
N ASN A 16 -2.36 -4.31 2.78
CA ASN A 16 -2.27 -4.57 1.34
C ASN A 16 -1.91 -3.30 0.53
N ILE A 17 -1.82 -2.15 1.17
CA ILE A 17 -1.48 -0.89 0.49
C ILE A 17 0.04 -0.75 0.48
N SER A 18 0.65 -0.71 -0.70
CA SER A 18 2.10 -0.50 -0.85
C SER A 18 2.49 0.96 -0.96
N GLY A 19 1.55 1.82 -1.34
CA GLY A 19 1.79 3.24 -1.46
C GLY A 19 0.53 4.03 -1.74
N ILE A 20 0.66 5.35 -1.75
CA ILE A 20 -0.42 6.30 -2.03
C ILE A 20 0.08 7.32 -3.05
N THR A 21 -0.72 7.55 -4.09
CA THR A 21 -0.58 8.72 -4.95
C THR A 21 -1.72 9.67 -4.62
N CYS A 22 -1.43 10.94 -4.42
CA CYS A 22 -2.46 11.91 -4.05
C CYS A 22 -2.24 13.28 -4.72
N LYS A 23 -3.33 14.00 -4.86
CA LYS A 23 -3.36 15.42 -5.18
C LYS A 23 -4.22 16.11 -4.14
N GLU A 24 -3.65 17.11 -3.48
CA GLU A 24 -4.38 17.94 -2.51
C GLU A 24 -5.53 18.69 -3.18
N PRO A 25 -6.73 18.71 -2.56
CA PRO A 25 -7.81 19.56 -3.04
C PRO A 25 -7.46 21.04 -2.82
N SER A 26 -7.81 21.88 -3.76
CA SER A 26 -7.52 23.32 -3.71
C SER A 26 -8.66 24.13 -4.30
N VAL A 27 -8.95 25.28 -3.71
CA VAL A 27 -9.96 26.21 -4.24
C VAL A 27 -9.60 26.68 -5.65
N TRP A 28 -8.31 26.86 -5.92
CA TRP A 28 -7.80 27.34 -7.21
C TRP A 28 -7.70 26.22 -8.25
N TRP A 29 -7.26 25.03 -7.84
CA TRP A 29 -6.98 23.89 -8.74
C TRP A 29 -8.05 22.80 -8.71
N GLY A 30 -9.17 23.05 -7.97
CA GLY A 30 -10.30 22.14 -7.88
C GLY A 30 -10.09 20.94 -6.96
N PRO A 31 -10.89 19.89 -7.14
CA PRO A 31 -10.87 18.71 -6.29
C PRO A 31 -9.52 17.98 -6.33
N GLY A 32 -9.21 17.32 -5.22
CA GLY A 32 -8.09 16.40 -5.11
C GLY A 32 -8.49 14.96 -5.32
N TYR A 33 -7.53 14.05 -5.19
CA TYR A 33 -7.77 12.62 -5.16
C TYR A 33 -6.73 11.90 -4.32
N ILE A 34 -7.07 10.71 -3.88
CA ILE A 34 -6.16 9.73 -3.30
C ILE A 34 -6.32 8.44 -4.09
N GLN A 35 -5.21 7.85 -4.51
CA GLN A 35 -5.15 6.55 -5.16
C GLN A 35 -4.29 5.61 -4.33
N PHE A 36 -4.85 4.47 -3.95
CA PHE A 36 -4.13 3.42 -3.23
C PHE A 36 -3.43 2.49 -4.22
N ILE A 37 -2.15 2.28 -4.00
CA ILE A 37 -1.34 1.35 -4.80
C ILE A 37 -1.34 0.00 -4.10
N ILE A 38 -1.90 -1.01 -4.78
CA ILE A 38 -2.02 -2.38 -4.27
C ILE A 38 -1.11 -3.28 -5.11
N PRO A 39 -0.20 -4.06 -4.51
CA PRO A 39 0.65 -4.99 -5.25
C PRO A 39 -0.18 -5.97 -6.09
N GLY A 40 0.22 -6.16 -7.34
CA GLY A 40 -0.46 -7.05 -8.28
C GLY A 40 -1.67 -6.44 -8.99
N GLU A 41 -2.12 -5.25 -8.62
CA GLU A 41 -3.15 -4.51 -9.35
C GLU A 41 -2.53 -3.42 -10.23
N GLN A 42 -3.02 -3.28 -11.46
CA GLN A 42 -2.59 -2.19 -12.34
C GLN A 42 -3.25 -0.89 -11.88
N ALA A 43 -2.45 0.02 -11.33
CA ALA A 43 -2.92 1.37 -11.03
C ALA A 43 -3.11 2.16 -12.33
N LYS A 44 -4.30 2.73 -12.52
CA LYS A 44 -4.55 3.65 -13.63
C LYS A 44 -3.72 4.91 -13.43
N GLN A 45 -2.99 5.31 -14.46
CA GLN A 45 -2.30 6.59 -14.42
C GLN A 45 -3.31 7.74 -14.43
N ILE A 46 -3.32 8.51 -13.36
CA ILE A 46 -4.17 9.70 -13.23
C ILE A 46 -3.31 10.92 -13.53
N LYS A 47 -3.52 11.50 -14.72
CA LYS A 47 -2.91 12.76 -15.10
C LYS A 47 -3.91 13.88 -14.80
N TRP A 48 -3.78 14.54 -13.66
CA TRP A 48 -4.74 15.53 -13.16
C TRP A 48 -4.90 16.78 -14.07
N MET A 49 -4.00 16.99 -15.02
CA MET A 49 -4.10 18.06 -16.01
C MET A 49 -4.91 17.67 -17.25
N ASP A 50 -5.16 16.38 -17.45
CA ASP A 50 -5.91 15.89 -18.62
C ASP A 50 -7.41 16.11 -18.47
N LYS A 51 -8.07 16.42 -19.58
CA LYS A 51 -9.53 16.45 -19.62
C LYS A 51 -10.08 15.06 -19.24
N GLY A 52 -10.98 15.03 -18.25
CA GLY A 52 -11.62 13.78 -17.83
C GLY A 52 -10.93 13.03 -16.70
N TRP A 53 -9.83 13.53 -16.13
CA TRP A 53 -9.15 12.89 -15.00
C TRP A 53 -10.10 12.57 -13.81
N LYS A 54 -11.10 13.42 -13.55
CA LYS A 54 -12.12 13.18 -12.53
C LYS A 54 -12.95 11.92 -12.80
N LYS A 55 -13.23 11.65 -14.09
CA LYS A 55 -13.93 10.44 -14.52
C LYS A 55 -13.03 9.21 -14.33
N THR A 56 -11.73 9.34 -14.61
CA THR A 56 -10.74 8.29 -14.37
C THR A 56 -10.68 7.94 -12.89
N VAL A 57 -10.59 8.94 -12.00
CA VAL A 57 -10.61 8.73 -10.53
C VAL A 57 -11.90 8.06 -10.08
N LYS A 58 -13.07 8.52 -10.58
CA LYS A 58 -14.36 7.92 -10.21
C LYS A 58 -14.54 6.48 -10.68
N ASN A 59 -13.90 6.11 -11.77
CA ASN A 59 -13.97 4.77 -12.37
C ASN A 59 -12.83 3.86 -11.90
N ASP A 60 -11.88 4.38 -11.13
CA ASP A 60 -10.82 3.58 -10.51
C ASP A 60 -11.30 3.10 -9.14
N PRO A 61 -11.42 1.77 -8.92
CA PRO A 61 -11.87 1.24 -7.64
C PRO A 61 -10.90 1.53 -6.48
N ASN A 62 -9.66 1.87 -6.81
CA ASN A 62 -8.59 2.15 -5.83
C ASN A 62 -8.43 3.65 -5.55
N SER A 63 -9.30 4.49 -6.09
CA SER A 63 -9.19 5.94 -5.96
C SER A 63 -10.40 6.58 -5.31
N LEU A 64 -10.14 7.65 -4.55
CA LEU A 64 -11.15 8.51 -3.93
C LEU A 64 -11.01 9.92 -4.46
N LEU A 65 -12.12 10.50 -4.91
CA LEU A 65 -12.18 11.91 -5.27
C LEU A 65 -12.46 12.75 -4.02
N LEU A 66 -11.62 13.76 -3.77
CA LEU A 66 -11.72 14.67 -2.64
C LEU A 66 -12.28 16.00 -3.10
N SER A 67 -13.40 16.42 -2.50
CA SER A 67 -14.04 17.71 -2.83
C SER A 67 -13.55 18.84 -1.93
N VAL A 68 -13.59 20.06 -2.46
CA VAL A 68 -13.30 21.30 -1.71
C VAL A 68 -14.62 21.80 -1.10
N ILE A 69 -15.10 21.12 -0.05
CA ILE A 69 -16.35 21.51 0.63
C ILE A 69 -16.03 21.92 2.08
N GLY A 70 -16.48 23.13 2.43
CA GLY A 70 -16.31 23.69 3.78
C GLY A 70 -14.98 24.40 4.01
N LYS A 71 -14.91 25.23 5.03
CA LYS A 71 -13.74 26.05 5.36
C LYS A 71 -12.53 25.22 5.79
N ASP A 72 -12.77 24.05 6.38
CA ASP A 72 -11.72 23.22 7.00
C ASP A 72 -11.24 22.05 6.12
N TYR A 73 -11.48 22.10 4.81
CA TYR A 73 -11.14 20.99 3.93
C TYR A 73 -9.63 20.64 3.94
N LYS A 74 -8.76 21.65 4.07
CA LYS A 74 -7.31 21.45 4.15
C LYS A 74 -6.90 20.72 5.43
N LYS A 75 -7.48 21.15 6.56
CA LYS A 75 -7.23 20.52 7.87
C LYS A 75 -7.66 19.06 7.85
N ARG A 76 -8.88 18.78 7.35
CA ARG A 76 -9.41 17.41 7.23
C ARG A 76 -8.59 16.55 6.29
N TYR A 77 -8.12 17.12 5.18
CA TYR A 77 -7.23 16.43 4.25
C TYR A 77 -5.91 16.04 4.94
N LYS A 78 -5.29 16.99 5.63
CA LYS A 78 -4.03 16.74 6.35
C LYS A 78 -4.20 15.68 7.42
N GLU A 79 -5.20 15.80 8.28
CA GLU A 79 -5.51 14.81 9.33
C GLU A 79 -5.74 13.40 8.75
N PHE A 80 -6.45 13.32 7.63
CA PHE A 80 -6.70 12.05 6.96
C PHE A 80 -5.43 11.46 6.35
N MET A 81 -4.57 12.28 5.73
CA MET A 81 -3.29 11.83 5.18
C MET A 81 -2.33 11.39 6.28
N ASP A 82 -2.25 12.11 7.38
CA ASP A 82 -1.44 11.74 8.54
C ASP A 82 -1.91 10.40 9.13
N PHE A 83 -3.22 10.22 9.25
CA PHE A 83 -3.81 8.95 9.69
C PHE A 83 -3.46 7.79 8.74
N LEU A 84 -3.61 7.97 7.42
CA LEU A 84 -3.29 6.94 6.44
C LEU A 84 -1.79 6.59 6.45
N ASN A 85 -0.92 7.59 6.46
CA ASN A 85 0.52 7.38 6.51
C ASN A 85 0.94 6.63 7.77
N LYS A 86 0.36 6.99 8.91
CA LYS A 86 0.58 6.27 10.16
C LYS A 86 0.16 4.81 10.04
N LYS A 87 -1.06 4.54 9.54
CA LYS A 87 -1.59 3.17 9.40
C LYS A 87 -0.81 2.31 8.42
N ILE A 88 -0.30 2.91 7.35
CA ILE A 88 0.52 2.20 6.36
C ILE A 88 1.93 1.93 6.90
N SER A 89 2.50 2.85 7.69
CA SER A 89 3.81 2.65 8.32
C SER A 89 3.77 1.70 9.51
N GLU A 90 2.63 1.58 10.19
CA GLU A 90 2.39 0.58 11.26
C GLU A 90 2.21 -0.85 10.71
N LYS A 91 2.59 -1.12 9.45
CA LYS A 91 2.66 -2.52 8.97
C LYS A 91 3.54 -3.30 9.92
N PRO A 92 3.06 -4.46 10.43
CA PRO A 92 3.93 -5.31 11.22
C PRO A 92 5.13 -5.68 10.33
N GLU A 93 6.31 -5.23 10.70
CA GLU A 93 7.59 -5.58 10.05
C GLU A 93 7.78 -7.10 10.01
N SER A 94 7.08 -7.81 10.90
CA SER A 94 7.13 -9.25 11.04
C SER A 94 6.90 -10.03 9.75
N THR A 95 6.03 -9.57 8.84
CA THR A 95 5.74 -10.33 7.61
C THR A 95 6.90 -10.23 6.61
N THR A 96 7.54 -9.07 6.49
CA THR A 96 8.68 -8.87 5.58
C THR A 96 9.94 -9.55 6.16
N GLU A 97 10.16 -9.47 7.47
CA GLU A 97 11.27 -10.14 8.15
C GLU A 97 11.12 -11.66 8.08
N ILE A 98 9.93 -12.20 8.35
CA ILE A 98 9.66 -13.65 8.23
C ILE A 98 9.90 -14.14 6.80
N VAL A 99 9.45 -13.40 5.77
CA VAL A 99 9.69 -13.76 4.37
C VAL A 99 11.17 -13.72 4.04
N ASN A 100 11.92 -12.73 4.53
CA ASN A 100 13.36 -12.65 4.36
C ASN A 100 14.08 -13.79 5.07
N ASP A 101 13.69 -14.14 6.29
CA ASP A 101 14.26 -15.23 7.04
C ASP A 101 13.97 -16.59 6.39
N LEU A 102 12.78 -16.80 5.85
CA LEU A 102 12.45 -18.00 5.07
C LEU A 102 13.27 -18.10 3.78
N ASN A 103 13.49 -16.99 3.07
CA ASN A 103 14.35 -16.96 1.89
C ASN A 103 15.81 -17.24 2.24
N GLN A 104 16.31 -16.73 3.37
CA GLN A 104 17.65 -17.05 3.88
C GLN A 104 17.81 -18.54 4.19
N LEU A 105 16.81 -19.16 4.80
CA LEU A 105 16.82 -20.61 5.08
C LEU A 105 16.86 -21.44 3.79
N LYS A 106 16.10 -21.03 2.77
CA LYS A 106 16.12 -21.67 1.46
C LYS A 106 17.48 -21.58 0.80
N THR A 107 18.09 -20.38 0.78
CA THR A 107 19.43 -20.15 0.25
C THR A 107 20.49 -20.95 1.01
N LEU A 108 20.38 -21.03 2.34
CA LEU A 108 21.31 -21.87 3.14
C LEU A 108 21.23 -23.34 2.78
N LYS A 109 20.02 -23.85 2.49
CA LYS A 109 19.85 -25.23 2.04
C LYS A 109 20.48 -25.46 0.68
N GLU A 110 20.33 -24.55 -0.25
CA GLU A 110 20.95 -24.60 -1.57
C GLU A 110 22.49 -24.60 -1.46
N LEU A 111 23.04 -23.78 -0.55
CA LEU A 111 24.50 -23.74 -0.28
C LEU A 111 25.01 -25.04 0.36
N LEU A 112 24.22 -25.70 1.19
CA LEU A 112 24.56 -27.00 1.74
C LEU A 112 24.54 -28.08 0.65
N ASP A 113 23.50 -28.07 -0.20
CA ASP A 113 23.31 -29.06 -1.26
C ASP A 113 24.40 -28.95 -2.35
N CYS A 114 24.91 -27.75 -2.62
CA CYS A 114 26.04 -27.54 -3.54
C CYS A 114 27.42 -27.69 -2.88
N GLY A 115 27.47 -27.98 -1.57
CA GLY A 115 28.73 -28.19 -0.83
C GLY A 115 29.50 -26.90 -0.50
N ALA A 116 28.91 -25.73 -0.67
CA ALA A 116 29.53 -24.44 -0.36
C ALA A 116 29.67 -24.19 1.15
N ILE A 117 28.80 -24.80 1.96
CA ILE A 117 28.88 -24.81 3.44
C ILE A 117 28.78 -26.24 3.95
N ASN A 118 29.36 -26.49 5.13
CA ASN A 118 29.26 -27.79 5.78
C ASN A 118 27.98 -27.90 6.62
N LYS A 119 27.64 -29.09 7.05
CA LYS A 119 26.43 -29.37 7.85
C LYS A 119 26.40 -28.62 9.18
N GLN A 120 27.54 -28.43 9.79
CA GLN A 120 27.69 -27.76 11.08
C GLN A 120 27.41 -26.24 10.94
N GLU A 121 27.98 -25.61 9.91
CA GLU A 121 27.72 -24.20 9.56
C GLU A 121 26.26 -23.96 9.19
N PHE A 122 25.66 -24.91 8.47
CA PHE A 122 24.22 -24.84 8.14
C PHE A 122 23.36 -24.86 9.40
N GLU A 123 23.60 -25.78 10.34
CA GLU A 123 22.80 -25.88 11.56
C GLU A 123 22.99 -24.64 12.49
N GLU A 124 24.18 -24.07 12.58
CA GLU A 124 24.43 -22.86 13.34
C GLU A 124 23.67 -21.65 12.76
N LYS A 125 23.76 -21.45 11.44
CA LYS A 125 23.09 -20.35 10.76
C LYS A 125 21.57 -20.51 10.79
N LYS A 126 21.07 -21.73 10.57
CA LYS A 126 19.66 -22.06 10.68
C LYS A 126 19.10 -21.74 12.07
N ARG A 127 19.81 -22.12 13.14
CA ARG A 127 19.38 -21.82 14.51
C ARG A 127 19.33 -20.32 14.79
N LYS A 128 20.30 -19.53 14.27
CA LYS A 128 20.30 -18.08 14.40
C LYS A 128 19.10 -17.43 13.71
N ILE A 129 18.70 -17.92 12.55
CA ILE A 129 17.53 -17.43 11.83
C ILE A 129 16.24 -17.80 12.56
N LEU A 130 16.10 -19.06 12.98
CA LEU A 130 14.91 -19.53 13.70
C LEU A 130 14.70 -18.86 15.05
N ASN A 131 15.75 -18.43 15.72
CA ASN A 131 15.64 -17.69 16.99
C ASN A 131 15.18 -16.23 16.81
N ARG A 132 15.16 -15.70 15.57
CA ARG A 132 14.61 -14.36 15.26
C ARG A 132 13.14 -14.38 14.90
N ILE A 133 12.66 -15.51 14.48
CA ILE A 133 11.25 -15.74 14.18
C ILE A 133 10.52 -16.06 15.50
#